data_eec88adf96e66fd9ca6781d40d662554
#
_entry.id   eec88adf96e66fd9ca6781d40d662554
#
_cell.length_a   1.000
_cell.length_b   1.000
_cell.length_c   1.000
_cell.angle_alpha   90.00
_cell.angle_beta   90.00
_cell.angle_gamma   90.00
#
_symmetry.space_group_name_H-M   'P 1'
#
loop_
_entity.id
_entity.type
_entity.pdbx_description
1 polymer ?
#
loop_
_entity_poly.entity_id
_entity_poly.type
_entity_poly.pdbx_seq_one_letter_code
_entity_poly.pdbx_strand_id
1 'polypeptide(L)'
;MYIAIRKDDGRNIGKISFYCNTLQVSRQAFYNYLERKGKPWKYQPLADAMLKIHDEDEENADYGRVRMYQALKYRKEVGKLDGIKIPCEATVRSVMEQINLIHKPKRKPNGITKADREARKSDDLLKRDFTADAPLKKCVTDITEIKAKDGKLYVSAIFDCYDLMPNGLAMADHMRAELCCETLRNASLRYPEIRGAIIHSDRGSQYTSAAYRAAIQKYGIVQSMNSAGGRCHDNARCESIWARMKEELLYLLK
;
A
#
# COMPACT_ATOMS: atom_id res chain seq x y z
N MET A 1 29.51 22.07 4.29
CA MET A 1 29.79 23.23 5.17
C MET A 1 31.06 23.03 6.00
N TYR A 2 31.13 22.09 6.95
CA TYR A 2 32.33 21.89 7.80
C TYR A 2 33.59 21.41 7.07
N ILE A 3 33.46 20.76 5.91
CA ILE A 3 34.58 20.32 5.08
C ILE A 3 35.38 21.52 4.56
N ALA A 4 34.73 22.65 4.30
CA ALA A 4 35.38 23.89 3.84
C ALA A 4 36.35 24.51 4.88
N ILE A 5 36.29 24.09 6.14
CA ILE A 5 37.14 24.58 7.23
C ILE A 5 38.47 23.80 7.32
N ARG A 6 38.58 22.65 6.61
CA ARG A 6 39.77 21.79 6.61
C ARG A 6 40.25 21.56 5.19
N LYS A 7 41.59 21.53 5.05
CA LYS A 7 42.25 21.01 3.82
C LYS A 7 42.11 19.49 3.74
N ASP A 8 42.32 18.92 2.57
CA ASP A 8 42.31 17.47 2.33
C ASP A 8 43.30 16.70 3.22
N ASP A 9 44.42 17.36 3.65
CA ASP A 9 45.40 16.82 4.59
C ASP A 9 44.96 16.88 6.06
N GLY A 10 43.75 17.33 6.31
CA GLY A 10 43.18 17.45 7.66
C GLY A 10 43.60 18.70 8.45
N ARG A 11 44.42 19.58 7.88
CA ARG A 11 44.86 20.83 8.52
C ARG A 11 43.77 21.92 8.39
N ASN A 12 43.70 22.81 9.39
CA ASN A 12 42.78 23.95 9.34
C ASN A 12 43.30 25.02 8.35
N ILE A 13 42.40 25.58 7.53
CA ILE A 13 42.69 26.64 6.56
C ILE A 13 42.69 28.03 7.21
N GLY A 14 42.85 28.19 8.52
CA GLY A 14 42.85 29.45 9.24
C GLY A 14 42.17 29.35 10.62
N LYS A 15 41.81 30.50 11.19
CA LYS A 15 41.16 30.51 12.51
C LYS A 15 39.75 29.91 12.42
N ILE A 16 39.50 28.81 13.12
CA ILE A 16 38.21 28.14 13.18
C ILE A 16 37.07 29.11 13.54
N SER A 17 37.35 30.05 14.48
CA SER A 17 36.37 31.07 14.88
C SER A 17 35.92 31.94 13.72
N PHE A 18 36.84 32.36 12.85
CA PHE A 18 36.51 33.15 11.67
C PHE A 18 35.55 32.38 10.73
N TYR A 19 35.90 31.15 10.38
CA TYR A 19 35.05 30.34 9.48
C TYR A 19 33.70 29.99 10.10
N CYS A 20 33.66 29.67 11.38
CA CYS A 20 32.40 29.38 12.07
C CYS A 20 31.48 30.63 12.06
N ASN A 21 32.01 31.79 12.30
CA ASN A 21 31.23 33.05 12.23
C ASN A 21 30.75 33.36 10.82
N THR A 22 31.61 33.22 9.81
CA THR A 22 31.27 33.44 8.40
C THR A 22 30.17 32.45 7.92
N LEU A 23 30.22 31.20 8.37
CA LEU A 23 29.25 30.15 8.01
C LEU A 23 28.04 30.13 8.97
N GLN A 24 27.95 31.04 9.92
CA GLN A 24 26.88 31.14 10.93
C GLN A 24 26.66 29.84 11.71
N VAL A 25 27.73 29.11 12.03
CA VAL A 25 27.70 27.87 12.82
C VAL A 25 28.48 28.05 14.12
N SER A 26 28.02 27.39 15.20
CA SER A 26 28.75 27.45 16.46
C SER A 26 30.04 26.63 16.37
N ARG A 27 31.10 27.08 17.09
CA ARG A 27 32.35 26.31 17.22
C ARG A 27 32.09 24.94 17.83
N GLN A 28 31.18 24.84 18.78
CA GLN A 28 30.80 23.57 19.41
C GLN A 28 30.22 22.60 18.37
N ALA A 29 29.34 23.07 17.49
CA ALA A 29 28.78 22.26 16.42
C ALA A 29 29.86 21.72 15.46
N PHE A 30 30.90 22.54 15.18
CA PHE A 30 32.04 22.11 14.37
C PHE A 30 32.86 21.02 15.07
N TYR A 31 33.20 21.16 16.34
CA TYR A 31 33.92 20.14 17.09
C TYR A 31 33.10 18.85 17.25
N ASN A 32 31.81 18.96 17.54
CA ASN A 32 30.91 17.80 17.58
C ASN A 32 30.85 17.06 16.24
N TYR A 33 30.89 17.79 15.11
CA TYR A 33 31.00 17.18 13.78
C TYR A 33 32.31 16.39 13.63
N LEU A 34 33.44 16.98 14.01
CA LEU A 34 34.75 16.31 13.93
C LEU A 34 34.82 15.04 14.78
N GLU A 35 34.27 15.12 15.99
CA GLU A 35 34.20 13.98 16.89
C GLU A 35 33.36 12.81 16.34
N ARG A 36 32.30 13.13 15.60
CA ARG A 36 31.44 12.14 14.96
C ARG A 36 32.00 11.58 13.66
N LYS A 37 32.84 12.32 12.95
CA LYS A 37 33.34 11.96 11.60
C LYS A 37 34.12 10.64 11.56
N GLY A 38 34.73 10.22 12.67
CA GLY A 38 35.48 8.96 12.78
C GLY A 38 34.72 7.82 13.45
N LYS A 39 33.51 8.05 13.93
CA LYS A 39 32.72 7.02 14.62
C LYS A 39 31.88 6.24 13.61
N PRO A 40 31.80 4.89 13.73
CA PRO A 40 30.91 4.09 12.90
C PRO A 40 29.46 4.56 13.09
N TRP A 41 28.67 4.45 12.04
CA TRP A 41 27.29 4.86 12.12
C TRP A 41 26.51 4.00 13.13
N LYS A 42 25.85 4.66 14.08
CA LYS A 42 25.12 4.02 15.19
C LYS A 42 24.14 2.94 14.72
N TYR A 43 23.56 3.14 13.54
CA TYR A 43 22.55 2.22 12.99
C TYR A 43 23.11 1.26 11.95
N GLN A 44 24.44 1.15 11.80
CA GLN A 44 25.05 0.22 10.84
C GLN A 44 24.57 -1.22 11.04
N PRO A 45 24.55 -1.80 12.25
CA PRO A 45 24.07 -3.16 12.45
C PRO A 45 22.59 -3.34 12.07
N LEU A 46 21.76 -2.30 12.29
CA LEU A 46 20.36 -2.32 11.90
C LEU A 46 20.20 -2.22 10.37
N ALA A 47 21.01 -1.40 9.72
CA ALA A 47 21.05 -1.26 8.26
C ALA A 47 21.46 -2.57 7.59
N ASP A 48 22.50 -3.24 8.09
CA ASP A 48 22.96 -4.53 7.58
C ASP A 48 21.88 -5.61 7.74
N ALA A 49 21.14 -5.60 8.85
CA ALA A 49 20.02 -6.50 9.06
C ALA A 49 18.86 -6.24 8.07
N MET A 50 18.58 -4.97 7.76
CA MET A 50 17.54 -4.61 6.77
C MET A 50 17.94 -5.02 5.35
N LEU A 51 19.20 -4.81 4.95
CA LEU A 51 19.72 -5.25 3.65
C LEU A 51 19.64 -6.77 3.54
N LYS A 52 20.01 -7.49 4.59
CA LYS A 52 19.89 -8.96 4.61
C LYS A 52 18.44 -9.42 4.46
N ILE A 53 17.47 -8.76 5.12
CA ILE A 53 16.05 -9.06 4.94
C ILE A 53 15.59 -8.80 3.51
N HIS A 54 15.99 -7.67 2.94
CA HIS A 54 15.67 -7.28 1.57
C HIS A 54 16.18 -8.29 0.53
N ASP A 55 17.43 -8.77 0.70
CA ASP A 55 18.11 -9.62 -0.28
C ASP A 55 17.76 -11.12 -0.14
N GLU A 56 17.07 -11.53 0.93
CA GLU A 56 16.69 -12.93 1.15
C GLU A 56 15.58 -13.41 0.21
N ASP A 57 14.69 -12.52 -0.23
CA ASP A 57 13.54 -12.85 -1.05
C ASP A 57 13.17 -11.65 -1.93
N GLU A 58 12.81 -11.89 -3.19
CA GLU A 58 12.37 -10.84 -4.11
C GLU A 58 11.13 -10.09 -3.60
N GLU A 59 10.23 -10.76 -2.88
CA GLU A 59 9.06 -10.14 -2.26
C GLU A 59 9.43 -9.14 -1.16
N ASN A 60 10.57 -9.32 -0.51
CA ASN A 60 11.06 -8.42 0.54
C ASN A 60 11.57 -7.08 -0.02
N ALA A 61 11.91 -7.02 -1.31
CA ALA A 61 12.36 -5.80 -1.98
C ALA A 61 11.30 -4.70 -1.96
N ASP A 62 10.03 -5.06 -1.92
CA ASP A 62 8.90 -4.14 -1.86
C ASP A 62 8.43 -3.80 -0.42
N TYR A 63 9.19 -4.21 0.60
CA TYR A 63 8.85 -3.90 1.99
C TYR A 63 8.89 -2.40 2.27
N GLY A 64 7.72 -1.82 2.55
CA GLY A 64 7.62 -0.49 3.14
C GLY A 64 8.02 -0.50 4.63
N ARG A 65 8.08 0.69 5.25
CA ARG A 65 8.52 0.87 6.64
C ARG A 65 7.83 -0.05 7.65
N VAL A 66 6.52 -0.27 7.50
CA VAL A 66 5.73 -1.08 8.46
C VAL A 66 6.12 -2.56 8.36
N ARG A 67 6.18 -3.11 7.15
CA ARG A 67 6.58 -4.52 6.94
C ARG A 67 8.03 -4.75 7.36
N MET A 68 8.94 -3.85 7.01
CA MET A 68 10.34 -3.94 7.45
C MET A 68 10.46 -3.91 8.98
N TYR A 69 9.72 -3.02 9.65
CA TYR A 69 9.69 -2.96 11.11
C TYR A 69 9.15 -4.26 11.74
N GLN A 70 8.08 -4.82 11.18
CA GLN A 70 7.50 -6.10 11.65
C GLN A 70 8.47 -7.26 11.42
N ALA A 71 9.11 -7.33 10.25
CA ALA A 71 10.10 -8.35 9.92
C ALA A 71 11.32 -8.31 10.88
N LEU A 72 11.81 -7.12 11.21
CA LEU A 72 12.87 -6.94 12.20
C LEU A 72 12.45 -7.41 13.59
N LYS A 73 11.23 -7.08 14.03
CA LYS A 73 10.69 -7.54 15.32
C LYS A 73 10.58 -9.05 15.38
N TYR A 74 9.96 -9.66 14.37
CA TYR A 74 9.83 -11.11 14.28
C TYR A 74 11.20 -11.82 14.32
N ARG A 75 12.18 -11.35 13.55
CA ARG A 75 13.53 -11.94 13.55
C ARG A 75 14.26 -11.80 14.87
N LYS A 76 13.99 -10.73 15.60
CA LYS A 76 14.52 -10.57 16.95
C LYS A 76 13.88 -11.56 17.92
N GLU A 77 12.56 -11.76 17.84
CA GLU A 77 11.82 -12.73 18.67
C GLU A 77 12.30 -14.17 18.45
N VAL A 78 12.63 -14.52 17.19
CA VAL A 78 13.16 -15.86 16.87
C VAL A 78 14.69 -15.99 17.02
N GLY A 79 15.36 -15.02 17.65
CA GLY A 79 16.80 -15.08 17.96
C GLY A 79 17.74 -14.89 16.77
N LYS A 80 17.25 -14.37 15.62
CA LYS A 80 18.08 -14.13 14.42
C LYS A 80 18.77 -12.76 14.41
N LEU A 81 18.46 -11.87 15.35
CA LEU A 81 19.02 -10.51 15.47
C LEU A 81 19.46 -10.22 16.90
N ASP A 82 20.25 -11.12 17.48
CA ASP A 82 20.79 -10.94 18.83
C ASP A 82 21.73 -9.73 18.90
N GLY A 83 21.64 -8.99 20.01
CA GLY A 83 22.44 -7.78 20.23
C GLY A 83 21.97 -6.53 19.46
N ILE A 84 21.05 -6.64 18.51
CA ILE A 84 20.52 -5.48 17.77
C ILE A 84 19.29 -4.91 18.47
N LYS A 85 19.35 -3.62 18.84
CA LYS A 85 18.19 -2.89 19.36
C LYS A 85 17.32 -2.42 18.20
N ILE A 86 16.08 -2.92 18.13
CA ILE A 86 15.10 -2.43 17.14
C ILE A 86 14.49 -1.14 17.68
N PRO A 87 14.71 0.01 17.02
CA PRO A 87 14.14 1.30 17.42
C PRO A 87 12.65 1.40 17.02
N CYS A 88 12.03 2.56 17.24
CA CYS A 88 10.67 2.80 16.77
C CYS A 88 10.59 2.84 15.23
N GLU A 89 9.39 2.63 14.69
CA GLU A 89 9.11 2.59 13.24
C GLU A 89 9.62 3.84 12.48
N ALA A 90 9.52 5.03 13.09
CA ALA A 90 10.01 6.26 12.49
C ALA A 90 11.53 6.24 12.27
N THR A 91 12.29 5.68 13.23
CA THR A 91 13.75 5.53 13.09
C THR A 91 14.09 4.46 12.04
N VAL A 92 13.33 3.35 11.99
CA VAL A 92 13.47 2.33 10.93
C VAL A 92 13.30 2.97 9.56
N ARG A 93 12.27 3.79 9.35
CA ARG A 93 12.09 4.56 8.12
C ARG A 93 13.29 5.44 7.79
N SER A 94 13.81 6.20 8.75
CA SER A 94 14.97 7.08 8.54
C SER A 94 16.23 6.30 8.14
N VAL A 95 16.43 5.10 8.70
CA VAL A 95 17.53 4.21 8.30
C VAL A 95 17.31 3.69 6.88
N MET A 96 16.10 3.24 6.53
CA MET A 96 15.75 2.82 5.16
C MET A 96 16.01 3.95 4.13
N GLU A 97 15.70 5.19 4.49
CA GLU A 97 15.99 6.38 3.65
C GLU A 97 17.49 6.54 3.38
N GLN A 98 18.31 6.36 4.41
CA GLN A 98 19.77 6.52 4.30
C GLN A 98 20.44 5.41 3.49
N ILE A 99 19.88 4.20 3.48
CA ILE A 99 20.39 3.05 2.72
C ILE A 99 19.65 2.81 1.40
N ASN A 100 18.82 3.77 0.96
CA ASN A 100 18.04 3.69 -0.29
C ASN A 100 17.06 2.50 -0.41
N LEU A 101 16.56 1.98 0.70
CA LEU A 101 15.52 0.93 0.71
C LEU A 101 14.09 1.48 0.69
N ILE A 102 13.88 2.74 0.32
CA ILE A 102 12.52 3.29 0.25
C ILE A 102 11.88 2.88 -1.06
N HIS A 103 10.79 2.11 -0.93
CA HIS A 103 9.91 1.85 -2.04
C HIS A 103 9.24 3.15 -2.54
N LYS A 104 9.43 3.45 -3.82
CA LYS A 104 8.74 4.57 -4.49
C LYS A 104 7.45 4.06 -5.11
N PRO A 105 6.27 4.53 -4.66
CA PRO A 105 5.01 4.08 -5.23
C PRO A 105 4.96 4.37 -6.73
N LYS A 106 4.57 3.37 -7.52
CA LYS A 106 4.37 3.51 -8.97
C LYS A 106 3.20 4.49 -9.22
N ARG A 107 3.27 5.29 -10.29
CA ARG A 107 2.17 6.22 -10.66
C ARG A 107 0.86 5.46 -10.83
N LYS A 108 -0.23 5.96 -10.22
CA LYS A 108 -1.56 5.40 -10.42
C LYS A 108 -1.98 5.53 -11.89
N PRO A 109 -2.47 4.46 -12.53
CA PRO A 109 -3.08 4.54 -13.86
C PRO A 109 -4.37 5.37 -13.78
N ASN A 110 -4.75 6.01 -14.89
CA ASN A 110 -6.04 6.69 -15.01
C ASN A 110 -7.19 5.68 -14.87
N GLY A 111 -8.30 6.08 -14.24
CA GLY A 111 -9.47 5.23 -14.05
C GLY A 111 -10.00 4.64 -15.37
N ILE A 112 -10.38 3.36 -15.32
CA ILE A 112 -10.75 2.56 -16.50
C ILE A 112 -12.26 2.60 -16.77
N THR A 113 -13.07 2.90 -15.74
CA THR A 113 -14.54 2.85 -15.79
C THR A 113 -15.16 4.23 -16.12
N LYS A 114 -16.17 4.23 -16.98
CA LYS A 114 -17.01 5.41 -17.26
C LYS A 114 -18.36 5.25 -16.55
N ALA A 115 -18.75 6.25 -15.76
CA ALA A 115 -20.05 6.27 -15.09
C ALA A 115 -21.17 6.60 -16.08
N ASP A 116 -22.23 5.80 -16.10
CA ASP A 116 -23.48 6.14 -16.78
C ASP A 116 -24.26 7.16 -15.92
N ARG A 117 -24.57 8.33 -16.51
CA ARG A 117 -25.24 9.43 -15.81
C ARG A 117 -26.73 9.19 -15.60
N GLU A 118 -27.37 8.44 -16.49
CA GLU A 118 -28.83 8.22 -16.52
C GLU A 118 -29.28 6.95 -15.81
N ALA A 119 -28.35 6.01 -15.53
CA ALA A 119 -28.67 4.77 -14.85
C ALA A 119 -29.13 5.00 -13.41
N ARG A 120 -30.15 4.21 -12.99
CA ARG A 120 -30.60 4.19 -11.59
C ARG A 120 -29.45 3.78 -10.66
N LYS A 121 -29.21 4.58 -9.64
CA LYS A 121 -28.10 4.41 -8.70
C LYS A 121 -28.66 4.10 -7.31
N SER A 122 -27.96 3.25 -6.56
CA SER A 122 -28.25 2.98 -5.16
C SER A 122 -27.62 4.06 -4.27
N ASP A 123 -28.13 4.20 -3.06
CA ASP A 123 -27.63 5.16 -2.08
C ASP A 123 -26.27 4.72 -1.51
N ASP A 124 -25.50 5.68 -1.01
CA ASP A 124 -24.30 5.41 -0.24
C ASP A 124 -24.67 5.05 1.21
N LEU A 125 -24.70 3.75 1.48
CA LEU A 125 -25.03 3.22 2.80
C LEU A 125 -23.80 3.15 3.72
N LEU A 126 -22.59 3.11 3.17
CA LEU A 126 -21.36 3.02 3.96
C LEU A 126 -20.89 4.38 4.48
N LYS A 127 -21.15 5.47 3.76
CA LYS A 127 -20.73 6.83 4.13
C LYS A 127 -19.26 6.91 4.57
N ARG A 128 -18.38 6.15 3.87
CA ARG A 128 -16.94 5.98 4.16
C ARG A 128 -16.61 5.20 5.45
N ASP A 129 -17.59 4.64 6.13
CA ASP A 129 -17.36 3.71 7.22
C ASP A 129 -17.22 2.28 6.67
N PHE A 130 -15.96 1.91 6.38
CA PHE A 130 -15.58 0.57 5.92
C PHE A 130 -15.21 -0.36 7.08
N THR A 131 -15.56 -0.05 8.31
CA THR A 131 -15.39 -0.95 9.44
C THR A 131 -16.55 -1.92 9.53
N ALA A 132 -16.28 -3.17 9.84
CA ALA A 132 -17.27 -4.19 10.10
C ALA A 132 -16.93 -4.89 11.43
N ASP A 133 -17.94 -5.21 12.20
CA ASP A 133 -17.84 -5.90 13.50
C ASP A 133 -17.88 -7.43 13.36
N ALA A 134 -18.27 -7.92 12.19
CA ALA A 134 -18.30 -9.34 11.87
C ALA A 134 -18.10 -9.57 10.36
N PRO A 135 -17.64 -10.78 9.98
CA PRO A 135 -17.52 -11.16 8.56
C PRO A 135 -18.86 -11.10 7.82
N LEU A 136 -18.81 -10.89 6.52
CA LEU A 136 -19.94 -10.93 5.59
C LEU A 136 -21.07 -9.92 5.91
N LYS A 137 -20.77 -8.84 6.63
CA LYS A 137 -21.73 -7.75 6.91
C LYS A 137 -21.61 -6.60 5.93
N LYS A 138 -20.36 -6.16 5.71
CA LYS A 138 -20.04 -5.09 4.78
C LYS A 138 -18.92 -5.58 3.87
N CYS A 139 -19.12 -5.46 2.57
CA CYS A 139 -18.13 -5.84 1.56
C CYS A 139 -17.94 -4.69 0.58
N VAL A 140 -16.79 -4.65 -0.05
CA VAL A 140 -16.48 -3.74 -1.17
C VAL A 140 -16.18 -4.55 -2.42
N THR A 141 -16.56 -4.05 -3.58
CA THR A 141 -16.32 -4.73 -4.86
C THR A 141 -15.73 -3.76 -5.88
N ASP A 142 -14.83 -4.28 -6.70
CA ASP A 142 -14.18 -3.51 -7.76
C ASP A 142 -13.64 -4.43 -8.85
N ILE A 143 -13.32 -3.84 -10.02
CA ILE A 143 -12.68 -4.51 -11.15
C ILE A 143 -11.31 -3.90 -11.37
N THR A 144 -10.31 -4.75 -11.57
CA THR A 144 -8.98 -4.30 -11.97
C THR A 144 -8.59 -4.88 -13.32
N GLU A 145 -7.85 -4.11 -14.13
CA GLU A 145 -7.24 -4.56 -15.38
C GLU A 145 -5.79 -5.00 -15.12
N ILE A 146 -5.44 -6.15 -15.66
CA ILE A 146 -4.09 -6.68 -15.70
C ILE A 146 -3.67 -6.79 -17.17
N LYS A 147 -2.54 -6.20 -17.52
CA LYS A 147 -1.96 -6.31 -18.85
C LYS A 147 -1.12 -7.59 -18.92
N ALA A 148 -1.51 -8.51 -19.78
CA ALA A 148 -0.75 -9.72 -20.10
C ALA A 148 -0.07 -9.60 -21.46
N LYS A 149 0.82 -10.52 -21.81
CA LYS A 149 1.54 -10.51 -23.10
C LYS A 149 0.60 -10.68 -24.29
N ASP A 150 -0.46 -11.43 -24.10
CA ASP A 150 -1.46 -11.85 -25.10
C ASP A 150 -2.78 -11.05 -25.02
N GLY A 151 -2.87 -10.06 -24.14
CA GLY A 151 -4.07 -9.24 -24.05
C GLY A 151 -4.28 -8.57 -22.68
N LYS A 152 -5.55 -8.42 -22.32
CA LYS A 152 -5.98 -7.84 -21.05
C LYS A 152 -6.81 -8.85 -20.28
N LEU A 153 -6.48 -9.03 -19.01
CA LEU A 153 -7.29 -9.78 -18.08
C LEU A 153 -7.99 -8.80 -17.13
N TYR A 154 -9.29 -8.97 -16.97
CA TYR A 154 -10.07 -8.24 -15.99
C TYR A 154 -10.38 -9.14 -14.82
N VAL A 155 -10.07 -8.69 -13.62
CA VAL A 155 -10.31 -9.40 -12.37
C VAL A 155 -11.32 -8.61 -11.56
N SER A 156 -12.44 -9.22 -11.23
CA SER A 156 -13.45 -8.67 -10.34
C SER A 156 -13.44 -9.44 -9.02
N ALA A 157 -13.47 -8.73 -7.90
CA ALA A 157 -13.52 -9.35 -6.59
C ALA A 157 -14.48 -8.63 -5.64
N ILE A 158 -14.96 -9.38 -4.64
CA ILE A 158 -15.69 -8.88 -3.48
C ILE A 158 -14.82 -9.13 -2.26
N PHE A 159 -14.40 -8.06 -1.58
CA PHE A 159 -13.57 -8.12 -0.38
C PHE A 159 -14.41 -7.83 0.86
N ASP A 160 -14.20 -8.60 1.91
CA ASP A 160 -14.80 -8.34 3.22
C ASP A 160 -14.19 -7.07 3.84
N CYS A 161 -15.01 -6.26 4.48
CA CYS A 161 -14.52 -5.10 5.23
C CYS A 161 -13.97 -5.47 6.60
N TYR A 162 -14.29 -6.65 7.12
CA TYR A 162 -13.82 -7.14 8.41
C TYR A 162 -12.34 -7.56 8.39
N ASP A 163 -11.98 -8.45 7.47
CA ASP A 163 -10.65 -9.06 7.41
C ASP A 163 -9.92 -8.89 6.07
N LEU A 164 -10.57 -8.25 5.09
CA LEU A 164 -10.08 -8.04 3.71
C LEU A 164 -9.97 -9.32 2.87
N MET A 165 -10.56 -10.44 3.32
CA MET A 165 -10.60 -11.67 2.55
C MET A 165 -11.43 -11.53 1.28
N PRO A 166 -10.99 -12.12 0.14
CA PRO A 166 -11.79 -12.16 -1.07
C PRO A 166 -12.91 -13.19 -0.93
N ASN A 167 -14.15 -12.73 -0.73
CA ASN A 167 -15.33 -13.58 -0.62
C ASN A 167 -15.79 -14.14 -1.97
N GLY A 168 -15.53 -13.41 -3.05
CA GLY A 168 -15.83 -13.83 -4.41
C GLY A 168 -14.83 -13.25 -5.39
N LEU A 169 -14.50 -14.02 -6.42
CA LEU A 169 -13.56 -13.64 -7.46
C LEU A 169 -14.00 -14.25 -8.78
N ALA A 170 -13.86 -13.47 -9.87
CA ALA A 170 -14.02 -13.93 -11.23
C ALA A 170 -13.04 -13.21 -12.16
N MET A 171 -12.69 -13.83 -13.27
CA MET A 171 -11.76 -13.33 -14.27
C MET A 171 -12.35 -13.47 -15.65
N ALA A 172 -12.12 -12.47 -16.54
CA ALA A 172 -12.54 -12.51 -17.93
C ALA A 172 -11.60 -11.66 -18.81
N ASP A 173 -11.69 -11.86 -20.11
CA ASP A 173 -11.04 -11.03 -21.13
C ASP A 173 -11.79 -9.71 -21.40
N HIS A 174 -12.92 -9.51 -20.73
CA HIS A 174 -13.79 -8.33 -20.89
C HIS A 174 -14.26 -7.78 -19.56
N MET A 175 -14.60 -6.48 -19.53
CA MET A 175 -15.08 -5.74 -18.36
C MET A 175 -16.60 -5.47 -18.48
N ARG A 176 -17.41 -6.49 -18.74
CA ARG A 176 -18.87 -6.37 -18.82
C ARG A 176 -19.54 -6.69 -17.47
N ALA A 177 -20.85 -6.43 -17.39
CA ALA A 177 -21.66 -6.70 -16.19
C ALA A 177 -21.66 -8.20 -15.78
N GLU A 178 -21.52 -9.08 -16.77
CA GLU A 178 -21.46 -10.54 -16.56
C GLU A 178 -20.32 -10.93 -15.61
N LEU A 179 -19.16 -10.28 -15.71
CA LEU A 179 -18.03 -10.50 -14.84
C LEU A 179 -18.39 -10.21 -13.37
N CYS A 180 -19.07 -9.10 -13.09
CA CYS A 180 -19.53 -8.75 -11.74
C CYS A 180 -20.62 -9.70 -11.25
N CYS A 181 -21.52 -10.14 -12.13
CA CYS A 181 -22.55 -11.12 -11.79
C CYS A 181 -21.94 -12.47 -11.44
N GLU A 182 -20.91 -12.89 -12.16
CA GLU A 182 -20.18 -14.13 -11.87
C GLU A 182 -19.43 -14.05 -10.54
N THR A 183 -18.77 -12.92 -10.26
CA THR A 183 -18.13 -12.66 -8.97
C THR A 183 -19.12 -12.80 -7.81
N LEU A 184 -20.32 -12.21 -7.99
CA LEU A 184 -21.40 -12.27 -7.01
C LEU A 184 -21.94 -13.70 -6.83
N ARG A 185 -22.09 -14.43 -7.93
CA ARG A 185 -22.46 -15.85 -7.92
C ARG A 185 -21.46 -16.67 -7.12
N ASN A 186 -20.17 -16.51 -7.41
CA ASN A 186 -19.09 -17.23 -6.74
C ASN A 186 -19.04 -16.94 -5.23
N ALA A 187 -19.22 -15.67 -4.84
CA ALA A 187 -19.34 -15.27 -3.44
C ALA A 187 -20.53 -15.96 -2.76
N SER A 188 -21.70 -15.91 -3.37
CA SER A 188 -22.93 -16.47 -2.80
C SER A 188 -22.95 -17.99 -2.73
N LEU A 189 -22.24 -18.67 -3.64
CA LEU A 189 -22.08 -20.13 -3.58
C LEU A 189 -21.09 -20.55 -2.50
N ARG A 190 -20.02 -19.79 -2.33
CA ARG A 190 -18.98 -20.11 -1.34
C ARG A 190 -19.41 -19.74 0.08
N TYR A 191 -20.14 -18.63 0.21
CA TYR A 191 -20.61 -18.09 1.48
C TYR A 191 -22.11 -17.77 1.39
N PRO A 192 -23.01 -18.75 1.57
CA PRO A 192 -24.47 -18.52 1.55
C PRO A 192 -24.92 -17.48 2.57
N GLU A 193 -24.17 -17.30 3.64
CA GLU A 193 -24.41 -16.33 4.73
C GLU A 193 -24.20 -14.87 4.31
N ILE A 194 -23.64 -14.63 3.11
CA ILE A 194 -23.49 -13.28 2.53
C ILE A 194 -24.85 -12.62 2.23
N ARG A 195 -25.93 -13.37 2.31
CA ARG A 195 -27.31 -12.87 2.21
C ARG A 195 -27.57 -11.81 3.27
N GLY A 196 -28.05 -10.64 2.84
CA GLY A 196 -28.24 -9.47 3.71
C GLY A 196 -27.02 -8.57 3.87
N ALA A 197 -25.86 -8.98 3.36
CA ALA A 197 -24.66 -8.15 3.37
C ALA A 197 -24.84 -6.88 2.53
N ILE A 198 -24.19 -5.80 2.93
CA ILE A 198 -24.05 -4.60 2.10
C ILE A 198 -22.83 -4.77 1.20
N ILE A 199 -23.03 -4.75 -0.12
CA ILE A 199 -21.92 -4.72 -1.09
C ILE A 199 -21.83 -3.33 -1.71
N HIS A 200 -20.71 -2.66 -1.48
CA HIS A 200 -20.45 -1.30 -1.95
C HIS A 200 -19.53 -1.32 -3.19
N SER A 201 -19.93 -0.55 -4.20
CA SER A 201 -19.21 -0.41 -5.47
C SER A 201 -19.06 1.05 -5.89
N ASP A 202 -18.26 1.31 -6.90
CA ASP A 202 -18.32 2.54 -7.66
C ASP A 202 -19.63 2.63 -8.48
N ARG A 203 -19.79 3.72 -9.26
CA ARG A 203 -20.93 3.93 -10.15
C ARG A 203 -20.66 3.48 -11.59
N GLY A 204 -19.80 2.52 -11.78
CA GLY A 204 -19.51 1.93 -13.07
C GLY A 204 -20.75 1.33 -13.74
N SER A 205 -20.78 1.34 -15.09
CA SER A 205 -21.91 0.80 -15.86
C SER A 205 -22.19 -0.67 -15.56
N GLN A 206 -21.19 -1.43 -15.14
CA GLN A 206 -21.30 -2.82 -14.73
C GLN A 206 -22.24 -2.97 -13.54
N TYR A 207 -22.01 -2.17 -12.50
CA TYR A 207 -22.76 -2.21 -11.24
C TYR A 207 -24.14 -1.53 -11.32
N THR A 208 -24.34 -0.61 -12.29
CA THR A 208 -25.63 0.03 -12.55
C THR A 208 -26.49 -0.74 -13.55
N SER A 209 -25.98 -1.82 -14.14
CA SER A 209 -26.70 -2.63 -15.13
C SER A 209 -27.93 -3.34 -14.55
N ALA A 210 -28.92 -3.61 -15.41
CA ALA A 210 -30.09 -4.39 -15.01
C ALA A 210 -29.73 -5.81 -14.59
N ALA A 211 -28.72 -6.43 -15.26
CA ALA A 211 -28.25 -7.79 -14.96
C ALA A 211 -27.67 -7.86 -13.53
N TYR A 212 -26.81 -6.90 -13.17
CA TYR A 212 -26.20 -6.89 -11.83
C TYR A 212 -27.23 -6.63 -10.73
N ARG A 213 -28.19 -5.71 -10.95
CA ARG A 213 -29.30 -5.47 -10.00
C ARG A 213 -30.16 -6.72 -9.81
N ALA A 214 -30.47 -7.43 -10.90
CA ALA A 214 -31.20 -8.70 -10.78
C ALA A 214 -30.42 -9.75 -9.98
N ALA A 215 -29.11 -9.84 -10.18
CA ALA A 215 -28.23 -10.74 -9.41
C ALA A 215 -28.18 -10.35 -7.92
N ILE A 216 -28.02 -9.08 -7.59
CA ILE A 216 -28.09 -8.54 -6.22
C ILE A 216 -29.41 -8.97 -5.54
N GLN A 217 -30.52 -8.78 -6.23
CA GLN A 217 -31.83 -9.14 -5.71
C GLN A 217 -31.99 -10.66 -5.54
N LYS A 218 -31.55 -11.45 -6.53
CA LYS A 218 -31.58 -12.93 -6.49
C LYS A 218 -30.85 -13.47 -5.28
N TYR A 219 -29.70 -12.93 -4.94
CA TYR A 219 -28.88 -13.40 -3.81
C TYR A 219 -29.24 -12.70 -2.48
N GLY A 220 -30.22 -11.80 -2.48
CA GLY A 220 -30.70 -11.10 -1.28
C GLY A 220 -29.66 -10.18 -0.66
N ILE A 221 -28.86 -9.53 -1.48
CA ILE A 221 -27.78 -8.62 -1.08
C ILE A 221 -28.28 -7.18 -1.11
N VAL A 222 -27.72 -6.31 -0.30
CA VAL A 222 -28.02 -4.88 -0.27
C VAL A 222 -26.96 -4.13 -1.06
N GLN A 223 -27.37 -3.50 -2.17
CA GLN A 223 -26.44 -2.73 -2.99
C GLN A 223 -26.23 -1.33 -2.40
N SER A 224 -24.97 -0.93 -2.28
CA SER A 224 -24.53 0.40 -1.93
C SER A 224 -23.58 0.95 -3.02
N MET A 225 -23.63 2.24 -3.29
CA MET A 225 -22.79 2.89 -4.30
C MET A 225 -22.23 4.20 -3.78
N ASN A 226 -21.06 4.61 -4.29
CA ASN A 226 -20.47 5.91 -4.00
C ASN A 226 -21.49 7.05 -4.15
N SER A 227 -21.35 8.11 -3.36
CA SER A 227 -22.21 9.30 -3.43
C SER A 227 -22.08 10.02 -4.79
N ALA A 228 -23.06 10.86 -5.15
CA ALA A 228 -23.01 11.67 -6.36
C ALA A 228 -21.84 12.66 -6.31
N GLY A 229 -20.97 12.62 -7.32
CA GLY A 229 -19.72 13.38 -7.32
C GLY A 229 -18.65 12.78 -6.42
N GLY A 230 -18.79 11.52 -6.02
CA GLY A 230 -17.86 10.78 -5.17
C GLY A 230 -16.41 10.91 -5.65
N ARG A 231 -15.53 11.25 -4.73
CA ARG A 231 -14.09 11.32 -4.97
C ARG A 231 -13.52 9.89 -4.96
N CYS A 232 -12.38 9.69 -5.59
CA CYS A 232 -11.66 8.40 -5.63
C CYS A 232 -11.45 7.73 -4.27
N HIS A 233 -11.65 8.43 -3.16
CA HIS A 233 -11.51 7.91 -1.80
C HIS A 233 -12.68 7.00 -1.34
N ASP A 234 -13.77 6.97 -2.07
CA ASP A 234 -14.96 6.21 -1.66
C ASP A 234 -14.81 4.70 -1.92
N ASN A 235 -13.79 4.26 -2.69
CA ASN A 235 -13.39 2.86 -2.86
C ASN A 235 -11.89 2.60 -2.56
N ALA A 236 -11.31 3.43 -1.70
CA ALA A 236 -9.87 3.41 -1.40
C ALA A 236 -9.36 2.05 -0.87
N ARG A 237 -10.22 1.25 -0.23
CA ARG A 237 -9.85 -0.10 0.23
C ARG A 237 -9.56 -1.04 -0.94
N CYS A 238 -10.45 -1.14 -1.93
CA CYS A 238 -10.21 -1.95 -3.12
C CYS A 238 -8.98 -1.46 -3.89
N GLU A 239 -8.85 -0.14 -4.08
CA GLU A 239 -7.67 0.43 -4.75
C GLU A 239 -6.36 0.03 -4.07
N SER A 240 -6.33 0.04 -2.74
CA SER A 240 -5.16 -0.35 -1.95
C SER A 240 -4.84 -1.85 -2.10
N ILE A 241 -5.86 -2.72 -2.07
CA ILE A 241 -5.69 -4.18 -2.23
C ILE A 241 -5.17 -4.49 -3.64
N TRP A 242 -5.77 -3.90 -4.69
CA TRP A 242 -5.33 -4.09 -6.07
C TRP A 242 -3.92 -3.58 -6.33
N ALA A 243 -3.56 -2.42 -5.76
CA ALA A 243 -2.20 -1.90 -5.89
C ALA A 243 -1.18 -2.87 -5.30
N ARG A 244 -1.45 -3.40 -4.10
CA ARG A 244 -0.59 -4.36 -3.42
C ARG A 244 -0.49 -5.68 -4.19
N MET A 245 -1.62 -6.24 -4.63
CA MET A 245 -1.64 -7.46 -5.44
C MET A 245 -0.80 -7.30 -6.71
N LYS A 246 -0.94 -6.17 -7.42
CA LYS A 246 -0.16 -5.90 -8.63
C LYS A 246 1.33 -5.76 -8.33
N GLU A 247 1.70 -5.14 -7.23
CA GLU A 247 3.10 -5.02 -6.82
C GLU A 247 3.71 -6.37 -6.45
N GLU A 248 3.02 -7.16 -5.64
CA GLU A 248 3.54 -8.41 -5.11
C GLU A 248 3.51 -9.57 -6.12
N LEU A 249 2.50 -9.65 -6.99
CA LEU A 249 2.31 -10.81 -7.87
C LEU A 249 2.65 -10.56 -9.34
N LEU A 250 2.54 -9.32 -9.83
CA LEU A 250 2.60 -9.08 -11.26
C LEU A 250 3.82 -8.27 -11.71
N TYR A 251 4.35 -7.41 -10.87
CA TYR A 251 5.48 -6.56 -11.24
C TYR A 251 6.84 -7.18 -10.88
N LEU A 252 6.85 -8.21 -10.05
CA LEU A 252 8.04 -9.01 -9.74
C LEU A 252 8.36 -10.05 -10.84
N LEU A 253 7.41 -10.36 -11.72
CA LEU A 253 7.56 -11.33 -12.82
C LEU A 253 8.06 -10.70 -14.13
N LYS A 254 8.70 -9.54 -14.07
CA LYS A 254 9.25 -8.85 -15.25
C LYS A 254 10.76 -9.02 -15.37
#